data_d4d0c591e573140aabe4a79746ed7bae
#
_entry.id   d4d0c591e573140aabe4a79746ed7bae
#
_cell.length_a   1.000
_cell.length_b   1.000
_cell.length_c   1.000
_cell.angle_alpha   90.00
_cell.angle_beta   90.00
_cell.angle_gamma   90.00
#
_symmetry.space_group_name_H-M   'P 1'
#
loop_
_entity.id
_entity.type
_entity.pdbx_description
1 polymer ?
#
loop_
_entity_poly.entity_id
_entity_poly.type
_entity_poly.pdbx_seq_one_letter_code
_entity_poly.pdbx_strand_id
1 'polypeptide(L)'
;KELTAYCKNELDTIGCCVLPNFVQPNSINKMLNEIDSKRSQVYWSDESHNPYFTKKDSSFPNNHPINSFGDRNNGYLNGDLIPEDSDLNILYHREELKDLVSNCLDIKPLFHWADPLAKNVYNCMDPGNYFPWHFDSNEFTLSILIQKADEGGNFEYVPNLRKPNDENFEGVKRVLDGDRENVRVLELEVGDLQIFKGRYSMHRVSKVEGKTTRYIALPTYTLDGWRVNTPEHARVVYGKVLPIHYERNVERADSLKD
;
A
#
# COMPACT_ATOMS: atom_id res chain seq x y z
N LYS A 1 -1.18 -9.99 -24.34
CA LYS A 1 -0.04 -9.17 -24.84
C LYS A 1 -0.38 -7.68 -24.84
N GLU A 2 -1.52 -7.26 -25.40
CA GLU A 2 -1.94 -5.85 -25.43
C GLU A 2 -2.13 -5.27 -24.03
N LEU A 3 -2.86 -5.98 -23.14
CA LEU A 3 -3.07 -5.57 -21.76
C LEU A 3 -1.75 -5.38 -21.00
N THR A 4 -0.84 -6.32 -21.12
CA THR A 4 0.48 -6.26 -20.45
C THR A 4 1.31 -5.07 -20.96
N ALA A 5 1.28 -4.80 -22.27
CA ALA A 5 1.97 -3.65 -22.85
C ALA A 5 1.37 -2.31 -22.38
N TYR A 6 0.03 -2.25 -22.27
CA TYR A 6 -0.67 -1.10 -21.69
C TYR A 6 -0.23 -0.86 -20.25
N CYS A 7 -0.33 -1.89 -19.39
CA CYS A 7 0.05 -1.77 -17.98
C CYS A 7 1.51 -1.35 -17.81
N LYS A 8 2.42 -1.94 -18.59
CA LYS A 8 3.84 -1.57 -18.56
C LYS A 8 4.04 -0.10 -18.90
N ASN A 9 3.40 0.39 -19.97
CA ASN A 9 3.47 1.80 -20.35
C ASN A 9 2.97 2.73 -19.24
N GLU A 10 1.82 2.44 -18.64
CA GLU A 10 1.26 3.24 -17.54
C GLU A 10 2.19 3.23 -16.31
N LEU A 11 2.70 2.06 -15.92
CA LEU A 11 3.64 1.93 -14.80
C LEU A 11 4.96 2.67 -15.02
N ASP A 12 5.45 2.73 -16.25
CA ASP A 12 6.69 3.43 -16.59
C ASP A 12 6.49 4.94 -16.71
N THR A 13 5.34 5.40 -17.19
CA THR A 13 5.05 6.83 -17.41
C THR A 13 4.49 7.52 -16.18
N ILE A 14 3.54 6.90 -15.50
CA ILE A 14 2.82 7.51 -14.37
C ILE A 14 2.90 6.70 -13.07
N GLY A 15 3.67 5.61 -13.02
CA GLY A 15 3.87 4.80 -11.82
C GLY A 15 2.65 4.02 -11.34
N CYS A 16 1.56 4.01 -12.10
CA CYS A 16 0.28 3.43 -11.72
C CYS A 16 -0.44 2.86 -12.94
N CYS A 17 -1.03 1.68 -12.81
CA CYS A 17 -1.93 1.07 -13.80
C CYS A 17 -3.21 0.61 -13.12
N VAL A 18 -4.37 0.87 -13.73
CA VAL A 18 -5.67 0.40 -13.26
C VAL A 18 -6.26 -0.58 -14.26
N LEU A 19 -6.70 -1.72 -13.77
CA LEU A 19 -7.47 -2.72 -14.51
C LEU A 19 -8.93 -2.66 -14.03
N PRO A 20 -9.83 -2.05 -14.82
CA PRO A 20 -11.21 -1.84 -14.39
C PRO A 20 -11.99 -3.15 -14.35
N ASN A 21 -12.91 -3.27 -13.38
CA ASN A 21 -13.78 -4.43 -13.19
C ASN A 21 -13.03 -5.76 -13.11
N PHE A 22 -11.86 -5.78 -12.50
CA PHE A 22 -10.98 -6.95 -12.44
C PHE A 22 -11.56 -8.07 -11.59
N VAL A 23 -12.19 -7.71 -10.45
CA VAL A 23 -12.83 -8.67 -9.54
C VAL A 23 -14.34 -8.67 -9.74
N GLN A 24 -14.88 -9.87 -9.88
CA GLN A 24 -16.33 -10.05 -10.09
C GLN A 24 -17.15 -9.56 -8.89
N PRO A 25 -18.34 -8.95 -9.12
CA PRO A 25 -19.18 -8.41 -8.05
C PRO A 25 -19.51 -9.42 -6.94
N ASN A 26 -19.70 -10.70 -7.28
CA ASN A 26 -19.97 -11.74 -6.28
C ASN A 26 -18.79 -11.93 -5.31
N SER A 27 -17.55 -11.94 -5.82
CA SER A 27 -16.36 -12.04 -4.98
C SER A 27 -16.15 -10.76 -4.14
N ILE A 28 -16.43 -9.59 -4.71
CA ILE A 28 -16.42 -8.32 -3.94
C ILE A 28 -17.40 -8.39 -2.78
N ASN A 29 -18.64 -8.86 -2.99
CA ASN A 29 -19.63 -9.00 -1.93
C ASN A 29 -19.17 -9.97 -0.83
N LYS A 30 -18.51 -11.08 -1.19
CA LYS A 30 -17.95 -12.01 -0.21
C LYS A 30 -16.81 -11.38 0.60
N MET A 31 -15.89 -10.65 -0.05
CA MET A 31 -14.82 -9.91 0.60
C MET A 31 -15.35 -8.83 1.55
N LEU A 32 -16.42 -8.11 1.13
CA LEU A 32 -17.09 -7.13 1.98
C LEU A 32 -17.71 -7.78 3.23
N ASN A 33 -18.44 -8.88 3.06
CA ASN A 33 -19.01 -9.62 4.19
C ASN A 33 -17.93 -10.19 5.12
N GLU A 34 -16.80 -10.64 4.56
CA GLU A 34 -15.67 -11.13 5.33
C GLU A 34 -15.10 -10.04 6.23
N ILE A 35 -14.74 -8.87 5.68
CA ILE A 35 -14.19 -7.77 6.47
C ILE A 35 -15.18 -7.25 7.52
N ASP A 36 -16.46 -7.12 7.18
CA ASP A 36 -17.49 -6.70 8.12
C ASP A 36 -17.65 -7.67 9.28
N SER A 37 -17.63 -8.98 9.01
CA SER A 37 -17.73 -10.02 10.05
C SER A 37 -16.52 -10.06 10.99
N LYS A 38 -15.35 -9.57 10.53
CA LYS A 38 -14.08 -9.54 11.27
C LYS A 38 -13.72 -8.13 11.75
N ARG A 39 -14.63 -7.19 11.68
CA ARG A 39 -14.41 -5.78 12.01
C ARG A 39 -13.78 -5.56 13.39
N SER A 40 -14.17 -6.36 14.39
CA SER A 40 -13.62 -6.31 15.75
C SER A 40 -12.16 -6.77 15.87
N GLN A 41 -11.62 -7.41 14.84
CA GLN A 41 -10.24 -7.90 14.79
C GLN A 41 -9.30 -6.93 14.03
N VAL A 42 -9.86 -5.85 13.48
CA VAL A 42 -9.06 -4.80 12.82
C VAL A 42 -8.18 -4.10 13.85
N TYR A 43 -6.90 -4.06 13.57
CA TYR A 43 -5.96 -3.23 14.33
C TYR A 43 -6.01 -1.79 13.80
N TRP A 44 -6.36 -0.85 14.66
CA TRP A 44 -6.40 0.57 14.35
C TRP A 44 -5.11 1.24 14.85
N SER A 45 -4.35 1.79 13.91
CA SER A 45 -3.14 2.54 14.24
C SER A 45 -3.46 4.03 14.28
N ASP A 46 -3.03 4.68 15.36
CA ASP A 46 -3.13 6.13 15.58
C ASP A 46 -1.74 6.77 15.78
N GLU A 47 -0.68 6.03 15.44
CA GLU A 47 0.68 6.52 15.57
C GLU A 47 1.06 7.47 14.43
N SER A 48 1.77 8.57 14.78
CA SER A 48 2.35 9.48 13.79
C SER A 48 3.57 8.85 13.12
N HIS A 49 3.72 9.09 11.82
CA HIS A 49 4.92 8.70 11.07
C HIS A 49 5.36 9.78 10.08
N ASN A 50 6.62 9.78 9.72
CA ASN A 50 7.13 10.55 8.59
C ASN A 50 6.91 9.78 7.26
N PRO A 51 7.17 10.39 6.09
CA PRO A 51 6.95 9.72 4.80
C PRO A 51 7.69 8.39 4.59
N TYR A 52 8.67 8.10 5.42
CA TYR A 52 9.58 6.95 5.30
C TYR A 52 9.36 5.89 6.39
N PHE A 53 8.43 6.11 7.32
CA PHE A 53 8.23 5.26 8.52
C PHE A 53 9.46 5.11 9.41
N THR A 54 10.39 6.07 9.35
CA THR A 54 11.61 6.08 10.17
C THR A 54 11.43 6.91 11.43
N LYS A 55 12.35 6.75 12.38
CA LYS A 55 12.40 7.59 13.58
C LYS A 55 12.86 9.01 13.21
N LYS A 56 12.54 9.98 14.08
CA LYS A 56 13.08 11.34 14.01
C LYS A 56 14.62 11.27 14.03
N ASP A 57 15.26 12.06 13.16
CA ASP A 57 16.71 12.13 13.04
C ASP A 57 17.18 13.59 13.28
N SER A 58 17.84 13.80 14.41
CA SER A 58 18.34 15.11 14.82
C SER A 58 19.53 15.62 13.99
N SER A 59 20.10 14.78 13.12
CA SER A 59 21.14 15.24 12.17
C SER A 59 20.56 16.09 11.03
N PHE A 60 19.22 16.05 10.85
CA PHE A 60 18.50 16.89 9.89
C PHE A 60 17.72 18.02 10.57
N PRO A 61 17.52 19.15 9.87
CA PRO A 61 16.68 20.24 10.38
C PRO A 61 15.24 19.78 10.71
N ASN A 62 14.57 20.50 11.63
CA ASN A 62 13.18 20.14 12.02
C ASN A 62 12.17 20.18 10.86
N ASN A 63 12.41 20.99 9.84
CA ASN A 63 11.57 21.11 8.64
C ASN A 63 11.99 20.17 7.51
N HIS A 64 12.92 19.24 7.77
CA HIS A 64 13.31 18.21 6.81
C HIS A 64 12.23 17.13 6.70
N PRO A 65 11.97 16.51 5.53
CA PRO A 65 10.98 15.45 5.35
C PRO A 65 11.07 14.30 6.35
N ILE A 66 12.29 13.89 6.74
CA ILE A 66 12.51 12.86 7.78
C ILE A 66 11.92 13.26 9.13
N ASN A 67 11.84 14.55 9.43
CA ASN A 67 11.31 15.09 10.68
C ASN A 67 9.87 15.61 10.55
N SER A 68 9.22 15.45 9.40
CA SER A 68 7.83 15.83 9.14
C SER A 68 6.89 14.66 9.45
N PHE A 69 6.30 14.66 10.65
CA PHE A 69 5.39 13.62 11.10
C PHE A 69 3.93 14.01 10.85
N GLY A 70 3.15 13.10 10.31
CA GLY A 70 1.71 13.21 10.17
C GLY A 70 1.00 12.11 10.96
N ASP A 71 -0.15 12.43 11.54
CA ASP A 71 -0.95 11.46 12.26
C ASP A 71 -1.55 10.45 11.27
N ARG A 72 -1.64 9.21 11.71
CA ARG A 72 -2.23 8.12 10.96
C ARG A 72 -3.36 7.51 11.78
N ASN A 73 -4.49 7.24 11.16
CA ASN A 73 -5.66 6.71 11.85
C ASN A 73 -6.45 5.71 10.98
N ASN A 74 -5.77 4.84 10.27
CA ASN A 74 -6.40 3.77 9.50
C ASN A 74 -6.22 2.40 10.16
N GLY A 75 -7.05 1.43 9.78
CA GLY A 75 -7.04 0.08 10.33
C GLY A 75 -6.59 -0.97 9.32
N TYR A 76 -6.05 -2.09 9.84
CA TYR A 76 -5.73 -3.28 9.06
C TYR A 76 -6.34 -4.53 9.67
N LEU A 77 -7.05 -5.33 8.87
CA LEU A 77 -7.27 -6.73 9.15
C LEU A 77 -6.07 -7.50 8.58
N ASN A 78 -5.24 -8.03 9.47
CA ASN A 78 -3.95 -8.63 9.12
C ASN A 78 -4.10 -9.93 8.31
N GLY A 79 -3.10 -10.25 7.51
CA GLY A 79 -3.11 -11.41 6.61
C GLY A 79 -3.24 -12.77 7.29
N ASP A 80 -2.77 -12.89 8.55
CA ASP A 80 -2.92 -14.11 9.34
C ASP A 80 -4.36 -14.34 9.88
N LEU A 81 -5.25 -13.37 9.72
CA LEU A 81 -6.66 -13.45 10.04
C LEU A 81 -7.55 -13.75 8.82
N ILE A 82 -6.98 -13.76 7.61
CA ILE A 82 -7.70 -14.07 6.37
C ILE A 82 -7.77 -15.59 6.20
N PRO A 83 -8.97 -16.20 6.13
CA PRO A 83 -9.12 -17.65 5.94
C PRO A 83 -8.50 -18.14 4.64
N GLU A 84 -8.04 -19.38 4.62
CA GLU A 84 -7.45 -20.00 3.42
C GLU A 84 -8.46 -20.12 2.26
N ASP A 85 -9.74 -20.31 2.59
CA ASP A 85 -10.85 -20.46 1.65
C ASP A 85 -11.53 -19.13 1.30
N SER A 86 -11.02 -17.99 1.76
CA SER A 86 -11.55 -16.68 1.39
C SER A 86 -11.29 -16.34 -0.09
N ASP A 87 -12.23 -15.62 -0.71
CA ASP A 87 -12.06 -15.20 -2.11
C ASP A 87 -10.79 -14.35 -2.29
N LEU A 88 -10.41 -13.52 -1.30
CA LEU A 88 -9.16 -12.75 -1.33
C LEU A 88 -7.94 -13.67 -1.31
N ASN A 89 -7.91 -14.67 -0.43
CA ASN A 89 -6.77 -15.58 -0.33
C ASN A 89 -6.67 -16.49 -1.56
N ILE A 90 -7.80 -16.99 -2.08
CA ILE A 90 -7.85 -17.75 -3.33
C ILE A 90 -7.30 -16.91 -4.49
N LEU A 91 -7.72 -15.64 -4.62
CA LEU A 91 -7.23 -14.73 -5.65
C LEU A 91 -5.73 -14.50 -5.53
N TYR A 92 -5.24 -14.24 -4.31
CA TYR A 92 -3.82 -14.01 -4.01
C TYR A 92 -2.92 -15.16 -4.42
N HIS A 93 -3.39 -16.42 -4.24
CA HIS A 93 -2.62 -17.63 -4.58
C HIS A 93 -2.79 -18.08 -6.04
N ARG A 94 -3.54 -17.37 -6.88
CA ARG A 94 -3.62 -17.68 -8.30
C ARG A 94 -2.32 -17.32 -9.02
N GLU A 95 -1.68 -18.31 -9.61
CA GLU A 95 -0.47 -18.12 -10.42
C GLU A 95 -0.72 -17.14 -11.58
N GLU A 96 -1.93 -17.16 -12.17
CA GLU A 96 -2.32 -16.27 -13.26
C GLU A 96 -2.29 -14.79 -12.85
N LEU A 97 -2.66 -14.46 -11.61
CA LEU A 97 -2.55 -13.09 -11.08
C LEU A 97 -1.09 -12.71 -10.90
N LYS A 98 -0.28 -13.59 -10.29
CA LYS A 98 1.15 -13.36 -10.09
C LYS A 98 1.88 -13.19 -11.42
N ASP A 99 1.58 -14.02 -12.41
CA ASP A 99 2.15 -13.94 -13.75
C ASP A 99 1.73 -12.65 -14.48
N LEU A 100 0.46 -12.24 -14.36
CA LEU A 100 -0.02 -10.98 -14.92
C LEU A 100 0.78 -9.82 -14.34
N VAL A 101 0.87 -9.72 -13.01
CA VAL A 101 1.60 -8.66 -12.30
C VAL A 101 3.08 -8.67 -12.68
N SER A 102 3.72 -9.83 -12.67
CA SER A 102 5.11 -10.04 -13.08
C SER A 102 5.37 -9.51 -14.50
N ASN A 103 4.47 -9.81 -15.43
CA ASN A 103 4.59 -9.36 -16.81
C ASN A 103 4.30 -7.85 -16.97
N CYS A 104 3.36 -7.28 -16.20
CA CYS A 104 3.07 -5.84 -16.21
C CYS A 104 4.24 -5.02 -15.69
N LEU A 105 4.93 -5.53 -14.67
CA LEU A 105 6.09 -4.87 -14.05
C LEU A 105 7.42 -5.17 -14.77
N ASP A 106 7.44 -6.19 -15.64
CA ASP A 106 8.65 -6.76 -16.27
C ASP A 106 9.66 -7.27 -15.22
N ILE A 107 9.18 -7.95 -14.19
CA ILE A 107 9.94 -8.44 -13.05
C ILE A 107 9.82 -9.95 -12.93
N LYS A 108 10.96 -10.67 -12.92
CA LYS A 108 11.03 -12.11 -12.72
C LYS A 108 12.29 -12.49 -11.95
N PRO A 109 12.18 -13.35 -10.92
CA PRO A 109 10.98 -13.97 -10.38
C PRO A 109 10.16 -13.00 -9.50
N LEU A 110 8.87 -13.29 -9.32
CA LEU A 110 7.99 -12.63 -8.38
C LEU A 110 7.49 -13.65 -7.35
N PHE A 111 7.53 -13.28 -6.06
CA PHE A 111 7.23 -14.18 -4.96
C PHE A 111 5.99 -13.73 -4.19
N HIS A 112 5.26 -14.67 -3.59
CA HIS A 112 4.34 -14.36 -2.51
C HIS A 112 5.13 -13.79 -1.33
N TRP A 113 4.58 -12.79 -0.67
CA TRP A 113 5.27 -12.19 0.47
C TRP A 113 5.32 -13.14 1.67
N ALA A 114 6.51 -13.34 2.23
CA ALA A 114 6.73 -14.24 3.36
C ALA A 114 6.18 -13.71 4.69
N ASP A 115 5.84 -12.42 4.76
CA ASP A 115 5.31 -11.80 5.98
C ASP A 115 3.85 -12.20 6.23
N PRO A 116 3.56 -12.98 7.30
CA PRO A 116 2.21 -13.46 7.54
C PRO A 116 1.19 -12.35 7.83
N LEU A 117 1.66 -11.20 8.37
CA LEU A 117 0.78 -10.10 8.75
C LEU A 117 0.42 -9.23 7.54
N ALA A 118 1.34 -9.11 6.58
CA ALA A 118 1.29 -8.13 5.50
C ALA A 118 0.89 -8.70 4.13
N LYS A 119 1.05 -10.01 3.91
CA LYS A 119 0.96 -10.66 2.59
C LYS A 119 -0.36 -10.42 1.85
N ASN A 120 -1.45 -10.27 2.59
CA ASN A 120 -2.80 -10.26 2.03
C ASN A 120 -3.76 -9.66 3.07
N VAL A 121 -3.96 -8.37 3.07
CA VAL A 121 -4.65 -7.63 4.14
C VAL A 121 -5.82 -6.83 3.62
N TYR A 122 -6.76 -6.48 4.50
CA TYR A 122 -7.70 -5.40 4.23
C TYR A 122 -7.27 -4.14 4.95
N ASN A 123 -7.26 -3.02 4.25
CA ASN A 123 -7.15 -1.69 4.84
C ASN A 123 -8.54 -1.10 5.02
N CYS A 124 -8.78 -0.56 6.20
CA CYS A 124 -10.07 -0.02 6.66
C CYS A 124 -9.91 1.45 7.01
N MET A 125 -10.79 2.29 6.49
CA MET A 125 -10.81 3.71 6.79
C MET A 125 -12.26 4.16 7.04
N ASP A 126 -12.57 4.44 8.30
CA ASP A 126 -13.87 4.98 8.70
C ASP A 126 -13.98 6.47 8.35
N PRO A 127 -15.21 7.02 8.31
CA PRO A 127 -15.40 8.46 8.23
C PRO A 127 -14.55 9.20 9.26
N GLY A 128 -13.78 10.18 8.79
CA GLY A 128 -12.78 10.90 9.57
C GLY A 128 -11.35 10.36 9.44
N ASN A 129 -11.16 9.12 9.01
CA ASN A 129 -9.84 8.55 8.82
C ASN A 129 -9.17 9.06 7.53
N TYR A 130 -7.84 9.03 7.53
CA TYR A 130 -6.99 9.36 6.39
C TYR A 130 -5.65 8.64 6.52
N PHE A 131 -4.86 8.62 5.45
CA PHE A 131 -3.50 8.12 5.47
C PHE A 131 -2.57 9.23 4.94
N PRO A 132 -1.64 9.76 5.77
CA PRO A 132 -0.80 10.87 5.36
C PRO A 132 0.18 10.48 4.26
N TRP A 133 0.86 11.47 3.68
CA TRP A 133 1.87 11.26 2.65
C TRP A 133 2.98 10.31 3.09
N HIS A 134 3.22 9.27 2.28
CA HIS A 134 4.23 8.25 2.57
C HIS A 134 4.72 7.56 1.29
N PHE A 135 5.78 6.78 1.45
CA PHE A 135 6.23 5.78 0.49
C PHE A 135 5.99 4.38 1.06
N ASP A 136 5.75 3.41 0.20
CA ASP A 136 5.69 2.01 0.61
C ASP A 136 7.09 1.45 0.86
N SER A 137 7.18 0.47 1.75
CA SER A 137 8.41 -0.32 1.95
C SER A 137 8.63 -1.30 0.80
N ASN A 138 7.59 -1.71 0.08
CA ASN A 138 7.66 -2.60 -1.08
C ASN A 138 7.76 -1.83 -2.39
N GLU A 139 8.38 -2.41 -3.41
CA GLU A 139 8.61 -1.76 -4.71
C GLU A 139 7.32 -1.36 -5.39
N PHE A 140 6.32 -2.21 -5.26
CA PHE A 140 4.98 -2.00 -5.81
C PHE A 140 3.92 -2.58 -4.87
N THR A 141 2.72 -2.07 -4.98
CA THR A 141 1.55 -2.49 -4.20
C THR A 141 0.40 -2.78 -5.15
N LEU A 142 -0.33 -3.86 -4.88
CA LEU A 142 -1.62 -4.12 -5.50
C LEU A 142 -2.72 -3.67 -4.55
N SER A 143 -3.76 -3.06 -5.10
CA SER A 143 -4.96 -2.76 -4.33
C SER A 143 -6.23 -3.01 -5.12
N ILE A 144 -7.24 -3.56 -4.44
CA ILE A 144 -8.57 -3.81 -4.99
C ILE A 144 -9.56 -3.01 -4.15
N LEU A 145 -10.31 -2.11 -4.77
CA LEU A 145 -11.33 -1.35 -4.06
C LEU A 145 -12.55 -2.26 -3.80
N ILE A 146 -12.83 -2.49 -2.51
CA ILE A 146 -13.95 -3.34 -2.06
C ILE A 146 -15.18 -2.50 -1.75
N GLN A 147 -14.99 -1.36 -1.10
CA GLN A 147 -16.06 -0.40 -0.79
C GLN A 147 -15.54 1.02 -0.88
N LYS A 148 -16.26 1.86 -1.60
CA LYS A 148 -15.95 3.29 -1.77
C LYS A 148 -16.56 4.09 -0.62
N ALA A 149 -15.88 5.14 -0.17
CA ALA A 149 -16.47 6.13 0.73
C ALA A 149 -17.56 6.92 0.01
N ASP A 150 -18.47 7.55 0.76
CA ASP A 150 -19.48 8.45 0.17
C ASP A 150 -18.81 9.67 -0.47
N GLU A 151 -17.82 10.24 0.24
CA GLU A 151 -17.02 11.38 -0.22
C GLU A 151 -15.58 11.24 0.32
N GLY A 152 -14.61 11.87 -0.33
CA GLY A 152 -13.20 11.79 0.06
C GLY A 152 -12.62 10.38 -0.10
N GLY A 153 -11.64 10.03 0.72
CA GLY A 153 -10.95 8.74 0.62
C GLY A 153 -10.22 8.55 -0.72
N ASN A 154 -9.88 9.64 -1.41
CA ASN A 154 -9.23 9.62 -2.70
C ASN A 154 -7.77 9.20 -2.55
N PHE A 155 -7.32 8.35 -3.47
CA PHE A 155 -5.91 8.03 -3.60
C PHE A 155 -5.22 9.14 -4.39
N GLU A 156 -4.29 9.84 -3.74
CA GLU A 156 -3.51 10.92 -4.34
C GLU A 156 -2.03 10.52 -4.35
N TYR A 157 -1.32 10.81 -5.44
CA TYR A 157 0.08 10.44 -5.56
C TYR A 157 0.89 11.38 -6.46
N VAL A 158 2.21 11.38 -6.26
CA VAL A 158 3.19 12.04 -7.13
C VAL A 158 4.04 10.96 -7.80
N PRO A 159 3.92 10.78 -9.13
CA PRO A 159 4.61 9.72 -9.85
C PRO A 159 6.13 9.82 -9.74
N ASN A 160 6.79 8.70 -9.43
CA ASN A 160 8.24 8.54 -9.51
C ASN A 160 9.03 9.69 -8.84
N LEU A 161 8.55 10.16 -7.67
CA LEU A 161 9.12 11.30 -6.96
C LEU A 161 10.55 11.03 -6.45
N ARG A 162 10.83 9.77 -6.09
CA ARG A 162 12.20 9.30 -5.75
C ARG A 162 12.61 8.11 -6.62
N LYS A 163 13.90 7.78 -6.62
CA LYS A 163 14.48 6.64 -7.34
C LYS A 163 15.59 6.00 -6.51
N PRO A 164 16.06 4.79 -6.85
CA PRO A 164 17.18 4.16 -6.15
C PRO A 164 18.36 5.14 -5.99
N ASN A 165 18.90 5.21 -4.77
CA ASN A 165 19.99 6.11 -4.36
C ASN A 165 19.70 7.63 -4.44
N ASP A 166 18.42 8.04 -4.59
CA ASP A 166 18.03 9.45 -4.62
C ASP A 166 16.66 9.62 -3.99
N GLU A 167 16.63 10.09 -2.75
CA GLU A 167 15.39 10.38 -1.98
C GLU A 167 14.65 11.61 -2.47
N ASN A 168 15.28 12.51 -3.24
CA ASN A 168 14.70 13.77 -3.69
C ASN A 168 14.00 14.55 -2.56
N PHE A 169 14.69 14.74 -1.44
CA PHE A 169 14.12 15.39 -0.25
C PHE A 169 13.51 16.76 -0.54
N GLU A 170 14.05 17.50 -1.51
CA GLU A 170 13.50 18.80 -1.91
C GLU A 170 12.12 18.65 -2.57
N GLY A 171 11.96 17.70 -3.48
CA GLY A 171 10.67 17.39 -4.10
C GLY A 171 9.66 16.90 -3.08
N VAL A 172 10.06 16.00 -2.16
CA VAL A 172 9.21 15.51 -1.06
C VAL A 172 8.77 16.67 -0.17
N LYS A 173 9.71 17.56 0.19
CA LYS A 173 9.38 18.73 1.01
C LYS A 173 8.34 19.64 0.35
N ARG A 174 8.46 19.92 -0.95
CA ARG A 174 7.46 20.73 -1.67
C ARG A 174 6.07 20.12 -1.56
N VAL A 175 5.93 18.81 -1.74
CA VAL A 175 4.64 18.11 -1.60
C VAL A 175 4.08 18.24 -0.18
N LEU A 176 4.92 18.07 0.84
CA LEU A 176 4.54 18.22 2.25
C LEU A 176 4.13 19.67 2.59
N ASP A 177 4.79 20.66 1.99
CA ASP A 177 4.48 22.09 2.13
C ASP A 177 3.22 22.52 1.35
N GLY A 178 2.58 21.59 0.62
CA GLY A 178 1.30 21.84 -0.04
C GLY A 178 1.36 22.03 -1.56
N ASP A 179 2.51 21.84 -2.21
CA ASP A 179 2.61 21.83 -3.67
C ASP A 179 1.75 20.69 -4.25
N ARG A 180 0.92 21.01 -5.22
CA ARG A 180 -0.01 20.10 -5.90
C ARG A 180 0.22 19.98 -7.41
N GLU A 181 1.22 20.67 -7.95
CA GLU A 181 1.46 20.75 -9.39
C GLU A 181 1.55 19.38 -10.06
N ASN A 182 2.25 18.43 -9.40
CA ASN A 182 2.46 17.08 -9.91
C ASN A 182 1.61 16.01 -9.20
N VAL A 183 0.69 16.42 -8.33
CA VAL A 183 -0.20 15.49 -7.63
C VAL A 183 -1.30 15.01 -8.58
N ARG A 184 -1.42 13.70 -8.69
CA ARG A 184 -2.51 13.03 -9.42
C ARG A 184 -3.52 12.50 -8.42
N VAL A 185 -4.78 12.54 -8.79
CA VAL A 185 -5.88 11.89 -8.08
C VAL A 185 -6.30 10.68 -8.90
N LEU A 186 -6.33 9.52 -8.28
CA LEU A 186 -6.78 8.30 -8.92
C LEU A 186 -8.21 7.99 -8.48
N GLU A 187 -9.11 7.95 -9.45
CA GLU A 187 -10.47 7.49 -9.24
C GLU A 187 -10.53 5.98 -9.48
N LEU A 188 -10.85 5.23 -8.43
CA LEU A 188 -11.07 3.79 -8.48
C LEU A 188 -12.56 3.51 -8.31
N GLU A 189 -13.04 2.51 -9.05
CA GLU A 189 -14.36 1.94 -8.84
C GLU A 189 -14.26 0.57 -8.15
N VAL A 190 -15.37 0.15 -7.54
CA VAL A 190 -15.42 -1.13 -6.81
C VAL A 190 -15.14 -2.29 -7.75
N GLY A 191 -14.17 -3.12 -7.40
CA GLY A 191 -13.70 -4.25 -8.20
C GLY A 191 -12.50 -3.94 -9.11
N ASP A 192 -12.06 -2.68 -9.18
CA ASP A 192 -10.84 -2.33 -9.92
C ASP A 192 -9.59 -2.86 -9.21
N LEU A 193 -8.63 -3.35 -9.99
CA LEU A 193 -7.28 -3.68 -9.53
C LEU A 193 -6.32 -2.57 -9.94
N GLN A 194 -5.67 -1.97 -8.96
CA GLN A 194 -4.58 -1.03 -9.13
C GLN A 194 -3.24 -1.76 -8.93
N ILE A 195 -2.27 -1.49 -9.82
CA ILE A 195 -0.85 -1.84 -9.65
C ILE A 195 -0.11 -0.50 -9.54
N PHE A 196 0.64 -0.30 -8.46
CA PHE A 196 1.23 0.99 -8.12
C PHE A 196 2.69 0.85 -7.65
N LYS A 197 3.60 1.69 -8.19
CA LYS A 197 5.01 1.73 -7.79
C LYS A 197 5.20 2.55 -6.51
N GLY A 198 4.67 2.06 -5.38
CA GLY A 198 4.54 2.77 -4.10
C GLY A 198 5.87 3.16 -3.45
N ARG A 199 6.94 2.38 -3.67
CA ARG A 199 8.27 2.73 -3.15
C ARG A 199 8.85 3.99 -3.76
N TYR A 200 8.50 4.31 -5.00
CA TYR A 200 9.05 5.42 -5.75
C TYR A 200 8.10 6.61 -5.88
N SER A 201 6.83 6.38 -5.69
CA SER A 201 5.77 7.38 -5.85
C SER A 201 5.16 7.71 -4.49
N MET A 202 5.40 8.94 -4.03
CA MET A 202 4.82 9.42 -2.77
C MET A 202 3.30 9.48 -2.88
N HIS A 203 2.57 8.95 -1.91
CA HIS A 203 1.13 8.87 -1.98
C HIS A 203 0.44 9.03 -0.63
N ARG A 204 -0.85 9.32 -0.69
CA ARG A 204 -1.71 9.42 0.48
C ARG A 204 -3.14 8.98 0.16
N VAL A 205 -3.95 8.78 1.19
CA VAL A 205 -5.41 8.71 1.05
C VAL A 205 -6.00 9.92 1.78
N SER A 206 -6.78 10.73 1.06
CA SER A 206 -7.44 11.89 1.64
C SER A 206 -8.47 11.46 2.69
N LYS A 207 -8.94 12.40 3.51
CA LYS A 207 -9.90 12.12 4.56
C LYS A 207 -11.17 11.49 3.97
N VAL A 208 -11.61 10.40 4.60
CA VAL A 208 -12.90 9.75 4.30
C VAL A 208 -14.01 10.59 4.91
N GLU A 209 -15.02 10.92 4.13
CA GLU A 209 -16.17 11.72 4.53
C GLU A 209 -17.49 10.98 4.27
N GLY A 210 -18.57 11.44 4.91
CA GLY A 210 -19.86 10.76 4.85
C GLY A 210 -20.06 9.74 5.98
N LYS A 211 -20.64 8.57 5.67
CA LYS A 211 -20.99 7.53 6.63
C LYS A 211 -20.44 6.16 6.27
N THR A 212 -19.98 5.99 5.03
CA THR A 212 -19.54 4.70 4.49
C THR A 212 -18.05 4.52 4.70
N THR A 213 -17.66 3.43 5.36
CA THR A 213 -16.25 3.01 5.50
C THR A 213 -15.65 2.68 4.14
N ARG A 214 -14.44 3.13 3.89
CA ARG A 214 -13.66 2.73 2.71
C ARG A 214 -12.87 1.46 3.01
N TYR A 215 -13.01 0.44 2.17
CA TYR A 215 -12.25 -0.81 2.26
C TYR A 215 -11.44 -1.07 1.00
N ILE A 216 -10.17 -1.44 1.21
CA ILE A 216 -9.28 -1.94 0.15
C ILE A 216 -8.69 -3.28 0.57
N ALA A 217 -8.62 -4.22 -0.36
CA ALA A 217 -7.80 -5.42 -0.23
C ALA A 217 -6.42 -5.20 -0.87
N LEU A 218 -5.36 -5.67 -0.20
CA LEU A 218 -3.96 -5.49 -0.59
C LEU A 218 -3.25 -6.85 -0.72
N PRO A 219 -3.46 -7.60 -1.81
CA PRO A 219 -2.67 -8.80 -2.10
C PRO A 219 -1.25 -8.38 -2.49
N THR A 220 -0.22 -8.83 -1.76
CA THR A 220 1.13 -8.31 -1.91
C THR A 220 2.12 -9.38 -2.37
N TYR A 221 2.83 -9.10 -3.46
CA TYR A 221 3.98 -9.88 -3.95
C TYR A 221 5.27 -9.09 -3.75
N THR A 222 6.41 -9.78 -3.75
CA THR A 222 7.74 -9.18 -3.52
C THR A 222 8.77 -9.68 -4.51
N LEU A 223 9.89 -8.95 -4.62
CA LEU A 223 11.06 -9.37 -5.40
C LEU A 223 11.92 -10.39 -4.66
N ASP A 224 11.76 -10.49 -3.35
CA ASP A 224 12.49 -11.39 -2.47
C ASP A 224 11.52 -12.19 -1.61
N GLY A 225 11.41 -13.49 -1.89
CA GLY A 225 10.53 -14.42 -1.16
C GLY A 225 10.96 -14.70 0.28
N TRP A 226 12.11 -14.20 0.73
CA TRP A 226 12.58 -14.32 2.10
C TRP A 226 12.21 -13.12 2.97
N ARG A 227 12.01 -11.97 2.35
CA ARG A 227 11.82 -10.69 3.02
C ARG A 227 10.52 -10.61 3.81
N VAL A 228 10.59 -9.95 4.97
CA VAL A 228 9.45 -9.54 5.81
C VAL A 228 9.62 -8.08 6.22
N ASN A 229 8.61 -7.48 6.82
CA ASN A 229 8.73 -6.15 7.42
C ASN A 229 9.71 -6.14 8.61
N THR A 230 10.24 -4.97 8.93
CA THR A 230 11.00 -4.78 10.16
C THR A 230 10.10 -4.99 11.39
N PRO A 231 10.65 -5.36 12.56
CA PRO A 231 9.86 -5.47 13.78
C PRO A 231 9.12 -4.18 14.15
N GLU A 232 9.74 -3.02 13.92
CA GLU A 232 9.12 -1.72 14.18
C GLU A 232 7.95 -1.45 13.23
N HIS A 233 8.11 -1.71 11.93
CA HIS A 233 7.04 -1.57 10.94
C HIS A 233 5.87 -2.51 11.27
N ALA A 234 6.16 -3.78 11.61
CA ALA A 234 5.13 -4.75 11.97
C ALA A 234 4.34 -4.29 13.22
N ARG A 235 5.02 -3.75 14.22
CA ARG A 235 4.40 -3.21 15.43
C ARG A 235 3.47 -2.02 15.13
N VAL A 236 3.97 -1.05 14.38
CA VAL A 236 3.25 0.19 14.10
C VAL A 236 2.06 -0.04 13.18
N VAL A 237 2.24 -0.86 12.14
CA VAL A 237 1.23 -1.03 11.09
C VAL A 237 0.22 -2.13 11.41
N TYR A 238 0.69 -3.25 12.00
CA TYR A 238 -0.12 -4.45 12.23
C TYR A 238 -0.39 -4.75 13.71
N GLY A 239 0.14 -3.94 14.65
CA GLY A 239 -0.11 -4.02 16.07
C GLY A 239 0.58 -5.18 16.79
N LYS A 240 1.38 -5.98 16.09
CA LYS A 240 2.11 -7.11 16.67
C LYS A 240 3.38 -7.43 15.90
N VAL A 241 4.30 -8.13 16.57
CA VAL A 241 5.56 -8.59 15.99
C VAL A 241 5.63 -10.11 16.15
N LEU A 242 5.99 -10.81 15.08
CA LEU A 242 6.19 -12.27 15.07
C LEU A 242 7.70 -12.58 15.08
N PRO A 243 8.11 -13.79 15.54
CA PRO A 243 9.53 -14.18 15.56
C PRO A 243 10.24 -14.00 14.22
N ILE A 244 9.56 -14.29 13.10
CA ILE A 244 10.08 -14.16 11.75
C ILE A 244 10.58 -12.74 11.42
N HIS A 245 10.01 -11.68 12.03
CA HIS A 245 10.44 -10.30 11.81
C HIS A 245 11.82 -10.00 12.39
N TYR A 246 12.20 -10.69 13.48
CA TYR A 246 13.55 -10.59 14.05
C TYR A 246 14.56 -11.47 13.31
N GLU A 247 14.11 -12.63 12.80
CA GLU A 247 14.97 -13.60 12.11
C GLU A 247 15.36 -13.17 10.70
N ARG A 248 14.50 -12.38 10.02
CA ARG A 248 14.63 -12.02 8.60
C ARG A 248 14.75 -10.51 8.34
N ASN A 249 15.20 -9.76 9.34
CA ASN A 249 15.44 -8.32 9.17
C ASN A 249 16.69 -8.09 8.33
N VAL A 250 16.53 -7.70 7.06
CA VAL A 250 17.61 -7.49 6.09
C VAL A 250 17.54 -6.07 5.53
N GLU A 251 18.68 -5.37 5.53
CA GLU A 251 18.80 -4.06 4.90
C GLU A 251 18.63 -4.13 3.37
N ARG A 252 18.06 -3.10 2.79
CA ARG A 252 17.82 -3.00 1.34
C ARG A 252 19.02 -2.42 0.60
N ALA A 253 19.26 -2.94 -0.60
CA ALA A 253 20.39 -2.54 -1.44
C ALA A 253 20.19 -1.20 -2.16
N ASP A 254 18.95 -0.65 -2.22
CA ASP A 254 18.64 0.57 -2.97
C ASP A 254 18.92 1.86 -2.20
N SER A 255 19.44 1.75 -0.97
CA SER A 255 19.79 2.88 -0.07
C SER A 255 18.66 3.87 0.23
N LEU A 256 17.42 3.54 -0.13
CA LEU A 256 16.24 4.33 0.22
C LEU A 256 15.80 4.06 1.66
N LYS A 257 15.28 5.11 2.29
CA LYS A 257 14.74 5.02 3.66
C LYS A 257 13.39 4.30 3.68
N ASP A 258 13.18 3.48 4.69
CA ASP A 258 11.94 2.77 5.02
C ASP A 258 11.97 2.21 6.46
#